data_e80f073e4dd01c74443f47137122c049
#
_entry.id   e80f073e4dd01c74443f47137122c049
#
_cell.length_a   1.000
_cell.length_b   1.000
_cell.length_c   1.000
_cell.angle_alpha   90.00
_cell.angle_beta   90.00
_cell.angle_gamma   90.00
#
_symmetry.space_group_name_H-M   'P 1'
#
loop_
_entity.id
_entity.type
_entity.pdbx_description
1 polymer ?
#
loop_
_entity_poly.entity_id
_entity_poly.type
_entity_poly.pdbx_seq_one_letter_code
_entity_poly.pdbx_strand_id
1 'polypeptide(L)'
;ETLGDWSLPPIPFPAPMVGLAVVPKARGDEAKLSVALHTLIEEDHTIHLDRDQQTKELVMTGMSELHLQLVRERLKRRDKVEVEGKEPKIPYRETIQQRGEGSYRHKKQSGGRGQFGEVHIRMYPFPGGTKVEDFCTKDRFPSLKNTHYDAKHNFLWVDSVVGGSIPGN
;
A
#
# COMPACT_ATOMS: atom_id res chain seq x y z
N GLU A 1 33.40 4.84 -35.99
CA GLU A 1 33.69 4.17 -34.69
C GLU A 1 32.62 4.58 -33.70
N THR A 2 31.66 3.71 -33.46
CA THR A 2 30.63 3.86 -32.45
C THR A 2 31.29 3.72 -31.07
N LEU A 3 31.35 4.83 -30.31
CA LEU A 3 31.70 4.79 -28.91
C LEU A 3 30.69 3.87 -28.21
N GLY A 4 31.17 2.73 -27.69
CA GLY A 4 30.35 1.82 -26.95
C GLY A 4 29.71 2.52 -25.74
N ASP A 5 28.55 2.06 -25.32
CA ASP A 5 27.83 2.57 -24.13
C ASP A 5 28.69 2.41 -22.87
N TRP A 6 29.41 3.47 -22.54
CA TRP A 6 30.17 3.56 -21.31
C TRP A 6 29.23 3.97 -20.18
N SER A 7 28.82 3.03 -19.37
CA SER A 7 28.05 3.28 -18.15
C SER A 7 28.98 3.20 -16.93
N LEU A 8 29.03 4.26 -16.15
CA LEU A 8 29.71 4.24 -14.87
C LEU A 8 28.81 3.55 -13.83
N PRO A 9 29.41 2.80 -12.88
CA PRO A 9 28.64 2.24 -11.79
C PRO A 9 27.99 3.36 -10.97
N PRO A 10 26.74 3.18 -10.48
CA PRO A 10 26.08 4.18 -9.64
C PRO A 10 26.86 4.40 -8.36
N ILE A 11 26.88 5.65 -7.87
CA ILE A 11 27.48 5.99 -6.58
C ILE A 11 26.60 5.41 -5.48
N PRO A 12 27.13 4.57 -4.57
CA PRO A 12 26.35 4.03 -3.47
C PRO A 12 26.10 5.13 -2.42
N PHE A 13 24.85 5.57 -2.27
CA PHE A 13 24.45 6.45 -1.18
C PHE A 13 24.05 5.62 0.04
N PRO A 14 24.30 6.14 1.27
CA PRO A 14 23.86 5.47 2.47
C PRO A 14 22.33 5.41 2.57
N ALA A 15 21.81 4.33 3.14
CA ALA A 15 20.37 4.18 3.34
C ALA A 15 19.85 5.22 4.38
N PRO A 16 18.66 5.78 4.19
CA PRO A 16 18.07 6.72 5.14
C PRO A 16 17.72 6.00 6.45
N MET A 17 17.90 6.73 7.58
CA MET A 17 17.74 6.18 8.93
C MET A 17 16.47 6.68 9.64
N VAL A 18 15.94 7.83 9.24
CA VAL A 18 14.82 8.49 9.92
C VAL A 18 13.75 8.87 8.91
N GLY A 19 12.48 8.66 9.27
CA GLY A 19 11.32 9.03 8.48
C GLY A 19 10.46 10.09 9.16
N LEU A 20 9.89 10.98 8.36
CA LEU A 20 8.97 12.04 8.79
C LEU A 20 7.79 12.12 7.82
N ALA A 21 6.57 11.96 8.32
CA ALA A 21 5.37 12.23 7.53
C ALA A 21 5.20 13.74 7.36
N VAL A 22 5.10 14.21 6.12
CA VAL A 22 5.05 15.64 5.80
C VAL A 22 3.69 16.04 5.26
N VAL A 23 3.13 17.10 5.82
CA VAL A 23 1.84 17.67 5.42
C VAL A 23 2.01 19.18 5.24
N PRO A 24 1.53 19.78 4.13
CA PRO A 24 1.55 21.23 3.99
C PRO A 24 0.63 21.87 5.04
N LYS A 25 1.07 22.97 5.67
CA LYS A 25 0.24 23.70 6.64
C LYS A 25 -0.91 24.42 5.99
N ALA A 26 -0.70 24.98 4.79
CA ALA A 26 -1.72 25.69 4.05
C ALA A 26 -2.43 24.77 3.05
N ARG A 27 -3.75 24.84 3.02
CA ARG A 27 -4.55 24.18 1.98
C ARG A 27 -4.23 24.81 0.63
N GLY A 28 -3.92 23.98 -0.37
CA GLY A 28 -3.57 24.45 -1.72
C GLY A 28 -2.06 24.49 -2.03
N ASP A 29 -1.20 24.35 -1.02
CA ASP A 29 0.25 24.25 -1.24
C ASP A 29 0.74 22.85 -1.63
N GLU A 30 -0.16 21.90 -1.80
CA GLU A 30 0.17 20.49 -2.14
C GLU A 30 0.94 20.39 -3.47
N ALA A 31 0.50 21.14 -4.48
CA ALA A 31 1.17 21.16 -5.78
C ALA A 31 2.57 21.78 -5.68
N LYS A 32 2.71 22.90 -4.96
CA LYS A 32 4.01 23.55 -4.73
C LYS A 32 4.94 22.65 -3.92
N LEU A 33 4.41 22.00 -2.88
CA LEU A 33 5.17 21.05 -2.07
C LEU A 33 5.71 19.90 -2.91
N SER A 34 4.88 19.34 -3.79
CA SER A 34 5.29 18.24 -4.68
C SER A 34 6.48 18.66 -5.56
N VAL A 35 6.40 19.85 -6.21
CA VAL A 35 7.48 20.35 -7.06
C VAL A 35 8.74 20.61 -6.24
N ALA A 36 8.63 21.25 -5.08
CA ALA A 36 9.77 21.56 -4.22
C ALA A 36 10.46 20.30 -3.69
N LEU A 37 9.68 19.27 -3.33
CA LEU A 37 10.21 17.99 -2.88
C LEU A 37 10.92 17.22 -4.00
N HIS A 38 10.41 17.26 -5.24
CA HIS A 38 11.10 16.67 -6.38
C HIS A 38 12.46 17.33 -6.62
N THR A 39 12.52 18.67 -6.59
CA THR A 39 13.78 19.39 -6.71
C THR A 39 14.77 19.01 -5.60
N LEU A 40 14.29 18.83 -4.38
CA LEU A 40 15.14 18.42 -3.24
C LEU A 40 15.74 17.03 -3.45
N ILE A 41 14.99 16.07 -3.98
CA ILE A 41 15.50 14.71 -4.25
C ILE A 41 16.58 14.74 -5.34
N GLU A 42 16.42 15.61 -6.34
CA GLU A 42 17.43 15.78 -7.39
C GLU A 42 18.72 16.43 -6.85
N GLU A 43 18.61 17.33 -5.87
CA GLU A 43 19.75 17.99 -5.22
C GLU A 43 20.44 17.09 -4.17
N ASP A 44 19.67 16.24 -3.47
CA ASP A 44 20.16 15.40 -2.38
C ASP A 44 19.61 13.97 -2.48
N HIS A 45 20.43 13.08 -2.98
CA HIS A 45 20.11 11.68 -3.20
C HIS A 45 19.99 10.84 -1.92
N THR A 46 20.29 11.41 -0.76
CA THR A 46 20.08 10.76 0.55
C THR A 46 18.68 10.99 1.11
N ILE A 47 17.87 11.82 0.43
CA ILE A 47 16.46 12.05 0.74
C ILE A 47 15.62 11.15 -0.15
N HIS A 48 14.71 10.41 0.45
CA HIS A 48 13.72 9.65 -0.30
C HIS A 48 12.32 10.09 0.10
N LEU A 49 11.40 10.04 -0.87
CA LEU A 49 9.98 10.28 -0.67
C LEU A 49 9.21 9.04 -1.07
N ASP A 50 8.36 8.59 -0.18
CA ASP A 50 7.43 7.52 -0.45
C ASP A 50 6.02 7.88 0.01
N ARG A 51 5.02 7.47 -0.76
CA ARG A 51 3.63 7.62 -0.38
C ARG A 51 3.07 6.28 0.04
N ASP A 52 2.92 6.11 1.35
CA ASP A 52 2.34 4.89 1.89
C ASP A 52 0.91 4.71 1.39
N GLN A 53 0.65 3.57 0.74
CA GLN A 53 -0.65 3.27 0.15
C GLN A 53 -1.75 2.99 1.18
N GLN A 54 -1.39 2.54 2.38
CA GLN A 54 -2.33 2.22 3.45
C GLN A 54 -2.67 3.46 4.29
N THR A 55 -1.65 4.16 4.78
CA THR A 55 -1.84 5.36 5.63
C THR A 55 -2.12 6.62 4.82
N LYS A 56 -1.86 6.60 3.49
CA LYS A 56 -1.96 7.74 2.56
C LYS A 56 -1.03 8.90 2.91
N GLU A 57 -0.11 8.69 3.82
CA GLU A 57 0.85 9.70 4.22
C GLU A 57 2.00 9.80 3.22
N LEU A 58 2.49 11.02 3.01
CA LEU A 58 3.73 11.27 2.30
C LEU A 58 4.86 11.26 3.32
N VAL A 59 5.74 10.27 3.22
CA VAL A 59 6.86 10.09 4.14
C VAL A 59 8.15 10.50 3.47
N MET A 60 8.84 11.45 4.09
CA MET A 60 10.18 11.88 3.72
C MET A 60 11.18 11.19 4.63
N THR A 61 12.13 10.46 4.07
CA THR A 61 13.19 9.79 4.81
C THR A 61 14.55 10.42 4.53
N GLY A 62 15.41 10.44 5.52
CA GLY A 62 16.73 11.04 5.43
C GLY A 62 17.69 10.45 6.47
N MET A 63 18.91 10.99 6.53
CA MET A 63 20.01 10.45 7.33
C MET A 63 19.84 10.67 8.84
N SER A 64 19.20 11.76 9.26
CA SER A 64 19.00 12.12 10.67
C SER A 64 17.84 13.09 10.83
N GLU A 65 17.36 13.27 12.06
CA GLU A 65 16.35 14.28 12.38
C GLU A 65 16.81 15.69 12.02
N LEU A 66 18.07 16.03 12.32
CA LEU A 66 18.67 17.32 11.97
C LEU A 66 18.65 17.53 10.45
N HIS A 67 18.99 16.51 9.68
CA HIS A 67 18.92 16.57 8.22
C HIS A 67 17.49 16.92 7.75
N LEU A 68 16.49 16.23 8.25
CA LEU A 68 15.08 16.49 7.91
C LEU A 68 14.61 17.88 8.38
N GLN A 69 15.10 18.38 9.52
CA GLN A 69 14.84 19.76 9.97
C GLN A 69 15.41 20.78 8.99
N LEU A 70 16.67 20.62 8.58
CA LEU A 70 17.32 21.50 7.60
C LEU A 70 16.57 21.52 6.26
N VAL A 71 16.10 20.35 5.82
CA VAL A 71 15.29 20.24 4.61
C VAL A 71 13.96 21.03 4.74
N ARG A 72 13.27 20.93 5.88
CA ARG A 72 12.05 21.69 6.15
C ARG A 72 12.31 23.20 6.19
N GLU A 73 13.43 23.63 6.78
CA GLU A 73 13.82 25.06 6.76
C GLU A 73 14.15 25.53 5.35
N ARG A 74 14.77 24.70 4.52
CA ARG A 74 15.05 24.98 3.11
C ARG A 74 13.75 25.18 2.32
N LEU A 75 12.77 24.28 2.47
CA LEU A 75 11.42 24.41 1.87
C LEU A 75 10.75 25.73 2.27
N LYS A 76 10.83 26.09 3.54
CA LYS A 76 10.26 27.35 4.03
C LYS A 76 10.96 28.58 3.46
N ARG A 77 12.30 28.60 3.43
CA ARG A 77 13.07 29.77 2.98
C ARG A 77 13.04 29.95 1.46
N ARG A 78 13.33 28.87 0.73
CA ARG A 78 13.49 28.91 -0.73
C ARG A 78 12.14 28.84 -1.45
N ASP A 79 11.35 27.84 -1.08
CA ASP A 79 10.14 27.49 -1.85
C ASP A 79 8.88 28.12 -1.26
N LYS A 80 9.00 28.82 -0.12
CA LYS A 80 7.88 29.47 0.60
C LYS A 80 6.75 28.48 0.95
N VAL A 81 7.10 27.22 1.20
CA VAL A 81 6.18 26.16 1.60
C VAL A 81 6.48 25.75 3.04
N GLU A 82 5.53 25.96 3.94
CA GLU A 82 5.63 25.47 5.30
C GLU A 82 5.02 24.08 5.42
N VAL A 83 5.81 23.15 5.96
CA VAL A 83 5.38 21.78 6.21
C VAL A 83 5.34 21.46 7.69
N GLU A 84 4.33 20.74 8.10
CA GLU A 84 4.25 20.09 9.40
C GLU A 84 4.84 18.69 9.27
N GLY A 85 5.77 18.33 10.14
CA GLY A 85 6.33 16.98 10.23
C GLY A 85 5.70 16.25 11.40
N LYS A 86 5.27 15.01 11.15
CA LYS A 86 4.70 14.10 12.16
C LYS A 86 5.42 12.76 12.09
N GLU A 87 5.39 12.03 13.18
CA GLU A 87 5.83 10.64 13.18
C GLU A 87 4.97 9.84 12.20
N PRO A 88 5.59 9.08 11.26
CA PRO A 88 4.84 8.29 10.29
C PRO A 88 3.99 7.23 10.99
N LYS A 89 2.77 7.04 10.52
CA LYS A 89 1.94 5.95 11.01
C LYS A 89 2.48 4.60 10.55
N ILE A 90 2.49 3.65 11.45
CA ILE A 90 2.90 2.27 11.13
C ILE A 90 1.73 1.59 10.40
N PRO A 91 1.92 1.10 9.16
CA PRO A 91 0.88 0.37 8.43
C PRO A 91 0.72 -1.04 9.00
N TYR A 92 -0.05 -1.16 10.08
CA TYR A 92 -0.36 -2.46 10.66
C TYR A 92 -1.19 -3.31 9.70
N ARG A 93 -0.90 -4.60 9.68
CA ARG A 93 -1.70 -5.58 8.96
C ARG A 93 -2.33 -6.53 9.97
N GLU A 94 -3.59 -6.82 9.74
CA GLU A 94 -4.32 -7.79 10.53
C GLU A 94 -4.15 -9.20 9.96
N THR A 95 -4.15 -10.19 10.84
CA THR A 95 -4.18 -11.60 10.47
C THR A 95 -5.17 -12.34 11.38
N ILE A 96 -5.66 -13.45 10.90
CA ILE A 96 -6.56 -14.30 11.68
C ILE A 96 -5.79 -15.50 12.24
N GLN A 97 -6.07 -15.86 13.48
CA GLN A 97 -5.48 -17.03 14.16
C GLN A 97 -6.42 -18.22 14.22
N GLN A 98 -7.71 -17.99 14.06
CA GLN A 98 -8.75 -19.00 14.13
C GLN A 98 -9.67 -18.93 12.90
N ARG A 99 -10.36 -20.04 12.63
CA ARG A 99 -11.39 -20.06 11.60
C ARG A 99 -12.53 -19.11 11.97
N GLY A 100 -12.96 -18.31 11.02
CA GLY A 100 -14.11 -17.43 11.14
C GLY A 100 -15.11 -17.66 10.03
N GLU A 101 -16.39 -17.43 10.31
CA GLU A 101 -17.46 -17.43 9.33
C GLU A 101 -18.27 -16.12 9.46
N GLY A 102 -18.67 -15.56 8.33
CA GLY A 102 -19.49 -14.38 8.29
C GLY A 102 -20.43 -14.39 7.10
N SER A 103 -21.59 -13.78 7.26
CA SER A 103 -22.54 -13.59 6.18
C SER A 103 -23.09 -12.18 6.22
N TYR A 104 -23.33 -11.64 5.04
CA TYR A 104 -23.99 -10.35 4.90
C TYR A 104 -24.99 -10.38 3.78
N ARG A 105 -26.17 -9.83 4.07
CA ARG A 105 -27.27 -9.70 3.13
C ARG A 105 -27.60 -8.24 2.92
N HIS A 106 -27.28 -7.74 1.74
CA HIS A 106 -27.66 -6.39 1.32
C HIS A 106 -29.02 -6.43 0.63
N LYS A 107 -29.99 -5.73 1.21
CA LYS A 107 -31.32 -5.54 0.61
C LYS A 107 -31.70 -4.07 0.74
N LYS A 108 -31.71 -3.35 -0.36
CA LYS A 108 -32.14 -1.94 -0.40
C LYS A 108 -33.21 -1.75 -1.47
N GLN A 109 -34.35 -1.23 -1.04
CA GLN A 109 -35.46 -0.91 -1.94
C GLN A 109 -36.01 0.44 -1.56
N SER A 110 -35.61 1.47 -2.31
CA SER A 110 -36.06 2.85 -2.12
C SER A 110 -36.52 3.41 -3.47
N GLY A 111 -37.70 2.98 -3.95
CA GLY A 111 -38.26 3.42 -5.21
C GLY A 111 -37.44 2.94 -6.45
N GLY A 112 -38.07 2.22 -7.39
CA GLY A 112 -37.40 1.72 -8.59
C GLY A 112 -36.74 0.33 -8.43
N ARG A 113 -35.67 0.07 -9.21
CA ARG A 113 -34.95 -1.23 -9.16
C ARG A 113 -34.27 -1.40 -7.79
N GLY A 114 -34.64 -2.44 -7.04
CA GLY A 114 -34.03 -2.81 -5.79
C GLY A 114 -32.61 -3.36 -5.97
N GLN A 115 -31.77 -3.17 -4.95
CA GLN A 115 -30.45 -3.78 -4.86
C GLN A 115 -30.53 -5.00 -3.94
N PHE A 116 -30.02 -6.14 -4.41
CA PHE A 116 -29.94 -7.36 -3.62
C PHE A 116 -28.58 -8.03 -3.82
N GLY A 117 -27.97 -8.42 -2.74
CA GLY A 117 -26.76 -9.24 -2.74
C GLY A 117 -26.61 -9.94 -1.41
N GLU A 118 -26.25 -11.21 -1.45
CA GLU A 118 -25.99 -12.01 -0.25
C GLU A 118 -24.66 -12.71 -0.42
N VAL A 119 -23.81 -12.62 0.60
CA VAL A 119 -22.50 -13.23 0.60
C VAL A 119 -22.27 -14.00 1.89
N HIS A 120 -21.71 -15.20 1.77
CA HIS A 120 -21.26 -16.04 2.88
C HIS A 120 -19.76 -16.23 2.72
N ILE A 121 -18.98 -15.88 3.72
CA ILE A 121 -17.52 -15.96 3.70
C ILE A 121 -17.05 -16.84 4.85
N ARG A 122 -16.08 -17.71 4.55
CA ARG A 122 -15.32 -18.47 5.54
C ARG A 122 -13.87 -18.03 5.45
N MET A 123 -13.27 -17.74 6.57
CA MET A 123 -11.86 -17.34 6.65
C MET A 123 -11.09 -18.38 7.44
N TYR A 124 -9.90 -18.71 6.96
CA TYR A 124 -9.00 -19.67 7.60
C TYR A 124 -7.61 -19.05 7.73
N PRO A 125 -6.87 -19.35 8.82
CA PRO A 125 -5.46 -19.05 8.86
C PRO A 125 -4.73 -19.76 7.71
N PHE A 126 -3.90 -19.01 6.98
CA PHE A 126 -3.08 -19.56 5.91
C PHE A 126 -1.61 -19.41 6.30
N PRO A 127 -0.95 -20.49 6.81
CA PRO A 127 0.43 -20.42 7.26
C PRO A 127 1.38 -20.11 6.12
N GLY A 128 2.37 -19.22 6.35
CA GLY A 128 3.41 -18.92 5.38
C GLY A 128 4.18 -20.18 4.96
N GLY A 129 4.49 -20.28 3.67
CA GLY A 129 5.20 -21.44 3.12
C GLY A 129 4.33 -22.65 2.78
N THR A 130 3.03 -22.60 3.08
CA THR A 130 2.10 -23.68 2.69
C THR A 130 1.81 -23.57 1.19
N LYS A 131 1.91 -24.70 0.47
CA LYS A 131 1.53 -24.74 -0.94
C LYS A 131 0.00 -24.68 -1.07
N VAL A 132 -0.46 -23.96 -2.08
CA VAL A 132 -1.91 -23.79 -2.36
C VAL A 132 -2.61 -25.13 -2.55
N GLU A 133 -1.95 -26.04 -3.24
CA GLU A 133 -2.45 -27.39 -3.55
C GLU A 133 -2.68 -28.24 -2.29
N ASP A 134 -1.77 -28.12 -1.32
CA ASP A 134 -1.86 -28.85 -0.04
C ASP A 134 -2.96 -28.27 0.86
N PHE A 135 -3.24 -26.96 0.73
CA PHE A 135 -4.28 -26.28 1.49
C PHE A 135 -5.67 -26.48 0.88
N CYS A 136 -5.78 -26.42 -0.44
CA CYS A 136 -7.02 -26.51 -1.20
C CYS A 136 -7.38 -27.96 -1.57
N THR A 137 -7.60 -28.79 -0.57
CA THR A 137 -8.05 -30.18 -0.79
C THR A 137 -9.56 -30.24 -0.99
N LYS A 138 -10.03 -31.24 -1.75
CA LYS A 138 -11.47 -31.50 -1.95
C LYS A 138 -12.22 -31.78 -0.64
N ASP A 139 -11.53 -32.37 0.35
CA ASP A 139 -12.10 -32.62 1.67
C ASP A 139 -12.38 -31.34 2.44
N ARG A 140 -11.50 -30.34 2.29
CA ARG A 140 -11.64 -29.03 2.93
C ARG A 140 -12.59 -28.11 2.18
N PHE A 141 -12.57 -28.18 0.85
CA PHE A 141 -13.38 -27.35 -0.05
C PHE A 141 -14.09 -28.20 -1.11
N PRO A 142 -15.21 -28.87 -0.76
CA PRO A 142 -15.90 -29.79 -1.68
C PRO A 142 -16.39 -29.10 -2.97
N SER A 143 -16.72 -27.81 -2.89
CA SER A 143 -17.28 -27.03 -3.98
C SER A 143 -16.24 -26.08 -4.61
N LEU A 144 -14.96 -26.40 -4.52
CA LEU A 144 -13.88 -25.61 -5.09
C LEU A 144 -14.03 -25.47 -6.60
N LYS A 145 -14.10 -24.24 -7.09
CA LYS A 145 -14.13 -23.92 -8.53
C LYS A 145 -12.83 -23.27 -9.00
N ASN A 146 -12.40 -22.25 -8.29
CA ASN A 146 -11.22 -21.48 -8.67
C ASN A 146 -10.46 -21.01 -7.43
N THR A 147 -9.15 -20.79 -7.60
CA THR A 147 -8.28 -20.23 -6.55
C THR A 147 -7.43 -19.12 -7.12
N HIS A 148 -7.21 -18.08 -6.33
CA HIS A 148 -6.29 -17.01 -6.66
C HIS A 148 -5.37 -16.75 -5.46
N TYR A 149 -4.06 -16.88 -5.68
CA TYR A 149 -3.06 -16.68 -4.64
C TYR A 149 -2.27 -15.38 -4.88
N ASP A 150 -2.31 -14.50 -3.90
CA ASP A 150 -1.47 -13.30 -3.85
C ASP A 150 -0.26 -13.55 -2.96
N ALA A 151 0.89 -13.79 -3.60
CA ALA A 151 2.15 -14.07 -2.90
C ALA A 151 2.65 -12.87 -2.08
N LYS A 152 2.37 -11.63 -2.50
CA LYS A 152 2.80 -10.41 -1.80
C LYS A 152 2.16 -10.28 -0.42
N HIS A 153 0.91 -10.70 -0.30
CA HIS A 153 0.14 -10.59 0.94
C HIS A 153 -0.05 -11.93 1.65
N ASN A 154 0.48 -13.02 1.09
CA ASN A 154 0.21 -14.39 1.55
C ASN A 154 -1.29 -14.64 1.72
N PHE A 155 -2.05 -14.23 0.71
CA PHE A 155 -3.51 -14.29 0.71
C PHE A 155 -4.01 -15.23 -0.37
N LEU A 156 -4.86 -16.18 0.02
CA LEU A 156 -5.46 -17.16 -0.85
C LEU A 156 -6.98 -16.96 -0.91
N TRP A 157 -7.46 -16.60 -2.08
CA TRP A 157 -8.90 -16.56 -2.37
C TRP A 157 -9.36 -17.89 -2.95
N VAL A 158 -10.45 -18.42 -2.39
CA VAL A 158 -11.05 -19.67 -2.82
C VAL A 158 -12.50 -19.43 -3.23
N ASP A 159 -12.82 -19.64 -4.50
CA ASP A 159 -14.19 -19.58 -5.00
C ASP A 159 -14.88 -20.94 -4.86
N SER A 160 -15.93 -20.98 -4.04
CA SER A 160 -16.76 -22.14 -3.79
C SER A 160 -18.25 -21.86 -4.10
N VAL A 161 -18.54 -20.87 -4.93
CA VAL A 161 -19.90 -20.49 -5.30
C VAL A 161 -20.56 -21.59 -6.13
N VAL A 162 -21.71 -22.10 -5.70
CA VAL A 162 -22.46 -23.16 -6.36
C VAL A 162 -23.66 -22.60 -7.11
N GLY A 163 -24.03 -23.26 -8.22
CA GLY A 163 -25.32 -23.03 -8.88
C GLY A 163 -25.40 -21.79 -9.79
N GLY A 164 -24.28 -21.23 -10.26
CA GLY A 164 -24.33 -20.08 -11.20
C GLY A 164 -24.97 -18.81 -10.62
N SER A 165 -24.98 -18.68 -9.31
CA SER A 165 -25.56 -17.54 -8.57
C SER A 165 -24.87 -16.21 -8.87
N ILE A 166 -23.65 -16.26 -9.37
CA ILE A 166 -22.88 -15.12 -9.86
C ILE A 166 -22.54 -15.37 -11.33
N PRO A 167 -22.94 -14.48 -12.27
CA PRO A 167 -22.53 -14.61 -13.66
C PRO A 167 -21.00 -14.55 -13.75
N GLY A 168 -20.40 -15.52 -14.44
CA GLY A 168 -18.99 -15.43 -14.79
C GLY A 168 -18.79 -14.33 -15.85
N ASN A 169 -17.88 -13.43 -15.59
CA ASN A 169 -17.37 -12.50 -16.61
C ASN A 169 -16.26 -13.17 -17.40
#